data_e3ef4d58fe69a09d7a5231c9777f73f6
#
_entry.id   e3ef4d58fe69a09d7a5231c9777f73f6
#
_cell.length_a   1.000
_cell.length_b   1.000
_cell.length_c   1.000
_cell.angle_alpha   90.00
_cell.angle_beta   90.00
_cell.angle_gamma   90.00
#
_symmetry.space_group_name_H-M   'P 1'
#
loop_
_entity.id
_entity.type
_entity.pdbx_description
1 polymer ?
#
loop_
_entity_poly.entity_id
_entity_poly.type
_entity_poly.pdbx_seq_one_letter_code
_entity_poly.pdbx_strand_id
1 'polypeptide(L)'
;MRDILHLMARKVREAERSLPRGHDRTEELYQGADGTPTCAVDKVAEDVILQLVEERDLPYNVLSEEIGFVDRRKSKTLVIDPIDGTYNSAMGLPFYSVSLAIGERSLRDVEAGLVQNLVTGDTYYAEKEKGATLNAERIQTRPFDPYKSIFLVYLGKYSSVDNFRFAKLGVRARALGCASLEMCLLAEGKVDAYYMNCEVYERSIRVVDIAASVLILKEAGGEIVDLSDRPLDMKFDLQERSNFLAYGDEEVKKVVM
;
A
#
# COMPACT_ATOMS: atom_id res chain seq x y z
N MET A 1 9.61 -4.42 16.26
CA MET A 1 8.84 -4.39 14.98
C MET A 1 9.74 -4.00 13.81
N ARG A 2 10.51 -2.92 13.91
CA ARG A 2 11.33 -2.40 12.80
C ARG A 2 12.22 -3.45 12.13
N ASP A 3 13.07 -4.13 12.90
CA ASP A 3 14.07 -5.06 12.34
C ASP A 3 13.43 -6.25 11.59
N ILE A 4 12.29 -6.75 12.09
CA ILE A 4 11.61 -7.86 11.45
C ILE A 4 10.94 -7.45 10.14
N LEU A 5 10.28 -6.27 10.08
CA LEU A 5 9.68 -5.78 8.84
C LEU A 5 10.76 -5.52 7.77
N HIS A 6 11.88 -4.90 8.15
CA HIS A 6 13.00 -4.69 7.22
C HIS A 6 13.62 -6.02 6.75
N LEU A 7 13.71 -7.02 7.62
CA LEU A 7 14.19 -8.35 7.22
C LEU A 7 13.26 -8.99 6.21
N MET A 8 11.94 -8.97 6.48
CA MET A 8 10.92 -9.52 5.59
C MET A 8 10.98 -8.86 4.22
N ALA A 9 10.93 -7.53 4.17
CA ALA A 9 10.96 -6.78 2.91
C ALA A 9 12.24 -7.07 2.08
N ARG A 10 13.41 -7.10 2.74
CA ARG A 10 14.67 -7.48 2.08
C ARG A 10 14.60 -8.90 1.51
N LYS A 11 14.05 -9.86 2.26
CA LYS A 11 13.94 -11.25 1.83
C LYS A 11 12.98 -11.41 0.65
N VAL A 12 11.86 -10.68 0.67
CA VAL A 12 10.94 -10.61 -0.49
C VAL A 12 11.67 -10.09 -1.73
N ARG A 13 12.42 -9.00 -1.60
CA ARG A 13 13.19 -8.43 -2.71
C ARG A 13 14.28 -9.39 -3.22
N GLU A 14 14.96 -10.12 -2.35
CA GLU A 14 15.93 -11.14 -2.74
C GLU A 14 15.26 -12.28 -3.51
N ALA A 15 14.11 -12.76 -3.02
CA ALA A 15 13.35 -13.85 -3.64
C ALA A 15 12.78 -13.44 -5.02
N GLU A 16 12.16 -12.26 -5.10
CA GLU A 16 11.64 -11.68 -6.36
C GLU A 16 12.74 -11.56 -7.43
N ARG A 17 13.94 -11.09 -7.07
CA ARG A 17 15.08 -10.96 -7.97
C ARG A 17 15.71 -12.29 -8.36
N SER A 18 15.53 -13.32 -7.58
CA SER A 18 16.04 -14.66 -7.87
C SER A 18 15.19 -15.41 -8.89
N LEU A 19 13.96 -14.94 -9.18
CA LEU A 19 13.12 -15.54 -10.20
C LEU A 19 13.81 -15.46 -11.57
N PRO A 20 13.84 -16.56 -12.34
CA PRO A 20 14.50 -16.58 -13.63
C PRO A 20 13.98 -15.50 -14.57
N ARG A 21 14.88 -14.89 -15.36
CA ARG A 21 14.49 -14.01 -16.45
C ARG A 21 13.70 -14.83 -17.47
N GLY A 22 12.50 -14.40 -17.80
CA GLY A 22 11.60 -15.15 -18.70
C GLY A 22 10.70 -16.15 -17.99
N HIS A 23 10.82 -16.30 -16.65
CA HIS A 23 9.76 -16.95 -15.88
C HIS A 23 8.46 -16.17 -16.09
N ASP A 24 7.38 -16.90 -16.35
CA ASP A 24 6.08 -16.25 -16.52
C ASP A 24 5.59 -15.75 -15.16
N ARG A 25 5.87 -14.47 -14.89
CA ARG A 25 5.45 -13.81 -13.66
C ARG A 25 3.93 -13.64 -13.59
N THR A 26 3.27 -13.75 -14.74
CA THR A 26 1.82 -13.66 -14.87
C THR A 26 1.14 -15.02 -14.79
N GLU A 27 1.89 -16.11 -14.63
CA GLU A 27 1.30 -17.43 -14.47
C GLU A 27 0.38 -17.45 -13.26
N GLU A 28 -0.91 -17.60 -13.53
CA GLU A 28 -1.94 -17.73 -12.51
C GLU A 28 -1.88 -19.14 -11.91
N LEU A 29 -1.53 -19.25 -10.64
CA LEU A 29 -1.36 -20.53 -9.96
C LEU A 29 -2.67 -21.05 -9.38
N TYR A 30 -3.40 -20.18 -8.69
CA TYR A 30 -4.69 -20.46 -8.06
C TYR A 30 -5.42 -19.14 -7.76
N GLN A 31 -6.62 -19.22 -7.18
CA GLN A 31 -7.36 -18.06 -6.71
C GLN A 31 -6.99 -17.75 -5.25
N GLY A 32 -6.50 -16.55 -5.00
CA GLY A 32 -6.17 -16.07 -3.66
C GLY A 32 -7.39 -15.90 -2.75
N ALA A 33 -7.16 -15.71 -1.48
CA ALA A 33 -8.22 -15.55 -0.49
C ALA A 33 -9.06 -14.29 -0.68
N ASP A 34 -8.52 -13.28 -1.35
CA ASP A 34 -9.22 -12.04 -1.72
C ASP A 34 -10.13 -12.21 -2.95
N GLY A 35 -10.06 -13.37 -3.64
CA GLY A 35 -10.82 -13.70 -4.84
C GLY A 35 -10.17 -13.27 -6.15
N THR A 36 -8.92 -12.81 -6.14
CA THR A 36 -8.13 -12.51 -7.34
C THR A 36 -7.18 -13.66 -7.70
N PRO A 37 -6.71 -13.79 -8.94
CA PRO A 37 -5.69 -14.77 -9.28
C PRO A 37 -4.36 -14.48 -8.59
N THR A 38 -3.78 -15.48 -7.91
CA THR A 38 -2.42 -15.44 -7.36
C THR A 38 -1.41 -15.71 -8.46
N CYS A 39 -0.51 -14.78 -8.69
CA CYS A 39 0.59 -14.97 -9.63
C CYS A 39 1.82 -15.64 -8.96
N ALA A 40 2.69 -16.23 -9.78
CA ALA A 40 3.89 -16.89 -9.29
C ALA A 40 4.79 -15.97 -8.44
N VAL A 41 4.87 -14.68 -8.78
CA VAL A 41 5.67 -13.70 -8.04
C VAL A 41 5.09 -13.41 -6.66
N ASP A 42 3.75 -13.32 -6.53
CA ASP A 42 3.05 -13.07 -5.26
C ASP A 42 3.25 -14.25 -4.31
N LYS A 43 3.10 -15.47 -4.84
CA LYS A 43 3.32 -16.72 -4.09
C LYS A 43 4.73 -16.80 -3.51
N VAL A 44 5.75 -16.54 -4.30
CA VAL A 44 7.15 -16.57 -3.84
C VAL A 44 7.40 -15.51 -2.77
N ALA A 45 6.85 -14.32 -2.93
CA ALA A 45 6.97 -13.24 -1.97
C ALA A 45 6.27 -13.56 -0.64
N GLU A 46 5.04 -14.08 -0.70
CA GLU A 46 4.29 -14.50 0.48
C GLU A 46 4.97 -15.62 1.25
N ASP A 47 5.40 -16.69 0.55
CA ASP A 47 6.04 -17.85 1.17
C ASP A 47 7.26 -17.47 2.01
N VAL A 48 8.07 -16.54 1.53
CA VAL A 48 9.24 -16.04 2.27
C VAL A 48 8.84 -15.35 3.57
N ILE A 49 7.75 -14.58 3.57
CA ILE A 49 7.25 -13.89 4.77
C ILE A 49 6.70 -14.92 5.75
N LEU A 50 5.87 -15.85 5.27
CA LEU A 50 5.26 -16.90 6.09
C LEU A 50 6.32 -17.80 6.72
N GLN A 51 7.35 -18.18 5.97
CA GLN A 51 8.48 -18.93 6.49
C GLN A 51 9.16 -18.21 7.66
N LEU A 52 9.41 -16.89 7.54
CA LEU A 52 9.99 -16.10 8.63
C LEU A 52 9.07 -16.00 9.85
N VAL A 53 7.74 -15.92 9.63
CA VAL A 53 6.75 -15.93 10.74
C VAL A 53 6.84 -17.24 11.52
N GLU A 54 6.94 -18.39 10.86
CA GLU A 54 7.03 -19.70 11.50
C GLU A 54 8.41 -19.95 12.12
N GLU A 55 9.50 -19.77 11.38
CA GLU A 55 10.86 -20.04 11.85
C GLU A 55 11.25 -19.25 13.11
N ARG A 56 10.70 -18.03 13.24
CA ARG A 56 10.98 -17.15 14.38
C ARG A 56 9.88 -17.12 15.42
N ASP A 57 8.86 -17.96 15.28
CA ASP A 57 7.65 -17.96 16.12
C ASP A 57 7.16 -16.55 16.43
N LEU A 58 6.96 -15.75 15.37
CA LEU A 58 6.59 -14.34 15.55
C LEU A 58 5.22 -14.21 16.23
N PRO A 59 5.05 -13.23 17.13
CA PRO A 59 3.85 -13.09 17.96
C PRO A 59 2.70 -12.39 17.23
N TYR A 60 2.42 -12.78 15.96
CA TYR A 60 1.39 -12.17 15.13
C TYR A 60 0.44 -13.22 14.54
N ASN A 61 -0.85 -12.88 14.42
CA ASN A 61 -1.71 -13.46 13.39
C ASN A 61 -1.24 -12.94 12.04
N VAL A 62 -1.70 -13.53 10.95
CA VAL A 62 -1.38 -13.07 9.59
C VAL A 62 -2.67 -12.72 8.86
N LEU A 63 -2.68 -11.61 8.15
CA LEU A 63 -3.66 -11.29 7.12
C LEU A 63 -2.90 -10.98 5.84
N SER A 64 -3.07 -11.81 4.83
CA SER A 64 -2.42 -11.65 3.52
C SER A 64 -3.42 -11.81 2.39
N GLU A 65 -3.12 -11.18 1.27
CA GLU A 65 -3.94 -11.20 0.06
C GLU A 65 -4.19 -12.64 -0.42
N GLU A 66 -3.15 -13.47 -0.41
CA GLU A 66 -3.17 -14.79 -1.02
C GLU A 66 -3.69 -15.89 -0.07
N ILE A 67 -3.14 -15.96 1.16
CA ILE A 67 -3.51 -16.99 2.13
C ILE A 67 -4.74 -16.61 2.97
N GLY A 68 -5.09 -15.34 3.03
CA GLY A 68 -6.19 -14.87 3.89
C GLY A 68 -5.78 -14.64 5.34
N PHE A 69 -6.75 -14.78 6.24
CA PHE A 69 -6.52 -14.61 7.68
C PHE A 69 -6.11 -15.94 8.33
N VAL A 70 -4.94 -15.94 8.96
CA VAL A 70 -4.41 -17.06 9.74
C VAL A 70 -4.41 -16.70 11.21
N ASP A 71 -5.34 -17.29 11.97
CA ASP A 71 -5.43 -17.09 13.42
C ASP A 71 -4.38 -17.94 14.15
N ARG A 72 -3.36 -17.27 14.67
CA ARG A 72 -2.32 -17.86 15.52
C ARG A 72 -2.56 -17.57 17.00
N ARG A 73 -3.78 -17.09 17.35
CA ARG A 73 -4.19 -16.71 18.72
C ARG A 73 -3.31 -15.62 19.34
N LYS A 74 -2.90 -14.65 18.54
CA LYS A 74 -2.10 -13.51 18.95
C LYS A 74 -2.97 -12.25 19.04
N SER A 75 -2.52 -11.25 19.81
CA SER A 75 -3.23 -9.97 19.94
C SER A 75 -3.04 -9.04 18.75
N LYS A 76 -1.93 -9.20 18.04
CA LYS A 76 -1.59 -8.37 16.86
C LYS A 76 -1.58 -9.18 15.59
N THR A 77 -1.84 -8.50 14.49
CA THR A 77 -1.86 -9.05 13.15
C THR A 77 -0.77 -8.40 12.30
N LEU A 78 -0.01 -9.22 11.61
CA LEU A 78 0.84 -8.81 10.49
C LEU A 78 -0.05 -8.80 9.23
N VAL A 79 -0.24 -7.61 8.67
CA VAL A 79 -1.01 -7.38 7.45
C VAL A 79 -0.02 -7.28 6.29
N ILE A 80 -0.25 -8.06 5.25
CA ILE A 80 0.71 -8.30 4.17
C ILE A 80 0.03 -8.09 2.83
N ASP A 81 0.63 -7.24 1.99
CA ASP A 81 0.52 -7.33 0.54
C ASP A 81 1.91 -7.72 0.02
N PRO A 82 2.05 -8.96 -0.49
CA PRO A 82 3.37 -9.48 -0.91
C PRO A 82 3.95 -8.70 -2.07
N ILE A 83 3.10 -8.33 -3.05
CA ILE A 83 3.48 -7.54 -4.24
C ILE A 83 2.34 -6.57 -4.61
N ASP A 84 2.31 -5.40 -4.00
CA ASP A 84 1.44 -4.32 -4.49
C ASP A 84 1.94 -3.83 -5.86
N GLY A 85 1.03 -3.85 -6.83
CA GLY A 85 1.36 -3.60 -8.22
C GLY A 85 1.81 -4.86 -8.97
N THR A 86 1.21 -6.02 -8.70
CA THR A 86 1.48 -7.31 -9.36
C THR A 86 1.52 -7.18 -10.88
N TYR A 87 0.58 -6.45 -11.48
CA TYR A 87 0.55 -6.26 -12.93
C TYR A 87 1.76 -5.44 -13.44
N ASN A 88 2.20 -4.43 -12.67
CA ASN A 88 3.43 -3.70 -13.00
C ASN A 88 4.65 -4.63 -12.95
N SER A 89 4.77 -5.44 -11.89
CA SER A 89 5.84 -6.44 -11.77
C SER A 89 5.83 -7.41 -12.93
N ALA A 90 4.66 -7.94 -13.28
CA ALA A 90 4.48 -8.90 -14.37
C ALA A 90 4.88 -8.33 -15.74
N MET A 91 4.54 -7.07 -16.00
CA MET A 91 4.86 -6.38 -17.25
C MET A 91 6.25 -5.73 -17.27
N GLY A 92 7.02 -5.84 -16.18
CA GLY A 92 8.34 -5.21 -16.07
C GLY A 92 8.30 -3.69 -15.93
N LEU A 93 7.15 -3.13 -15.51
CA LEU A 93 7.04 -1.71 -15.17
C LEU A 93 7.69 -1.47 -13.80
N PRO A 94 8.66 -0.54 -13.66
CA PRO A 94 9.51 -0.48 -12.48
C PRO A 94 8.85 0.27 -11.30
N PHE A 95 7.61 -0.09 -10.95
CA PHE A 95 6.86 0.57 -9.87
C PHE A 95 5.94 -0.43 -9.17
N TYR A 96 6.49 -1.20 -8.23
CA TYR A 96 5.79 -2.18 -7.41
C TYR A 96 6.55 -2.38 -6.09
N SER A 97 5.88 -2.88 -5.06
CA SER A 97 6.40 -2.95 -3.69
C SER A 97 5.92 -4.16 -2.92
N VAL A 98 6.54 -4.38 -1.76
CA VAL A 98 5.97 -5.14 -0.65
C VAL A 98 5.46 -4.16 0.40
N SER A 99 4.26 -4.42 0.94
CA SER A 99 3.61 -3.63 1.97
C SER A 99 3.36 -4.47 3.21
N LEU A 100 3.89 -4.05 4.35
CA LEU A 100 3.85 -4.78 5.62
C LEU A 100 3.40 -3.86 6.75
N ALA A 101 2.34 -4.23 7.47
CA ALA A 101 1.87 -3.50 8.64
C ALA A 101 1.67 -4.40 9.85
N ILE A 102 1.86 -3.87 11.04
CA ILE A 102 1.54 -4.54 12.32
C ILE A 102 0.54 -3.67 13.07
N GLY A 103 -0.59 -4.25 13.43
CA GLY A 103 -1.66 -3.60 14.18
C GLY A 103 -2.56 -4.61 14.86
N GLU A 104 -3.69 -4.16 15.44
CA GLU A 104 -4.60 -5.05 16.13
C GLU A 104 -5.79 -5.46 15.27
N ARG A 105 -6.60 -4.51 14.78
CA ARG A 105 -7.92 -4.80 14.18
C ARG A 105 -8.28 -3.97 12.96
N SER A 106 -7.70 -2.75 12.84
CA SER A 106 -8.06 -1.81 11.77
C SER A 106 -6.90 -0.86 11.42
N LEU A 107 -7.08 -0.02 10.41
CA LEU A 107 -6.11 1.01 10.02
C LEU A 107 -5.74 1.93 11.19
N ARG A 108 -6.68 2.24 12.08
CA ARG A 108 -6.48 3.08 13.26
C ARG A 108 -5.53 2.45 14.27
N ASP A 109 -5.49 1.13 14.31
CA ASP A 109 -4.72 0.35 15.27
C ASP A 109 -3.33 -0.03 14.75
N VAL A 110 -2.94 0.41 13.54
CA VAL A 110 -1.60 0.14 12.98
C VAL A 110 -0.55 0.85 13.82
N GLU A 111 0.43 0.09 14.30
CA GLU A 111 1.53 0.57 15.15
C GLU A 111 2.86 0.72 14.40
N ALA A 112 3.08 -0.11 13.37
CA ALA A 112 4.26 -0.04 12.51
C ALA A 112 3.88 -0.39 11.08
N GLY A 113 4.45 0.33 10.12
CA GLY A 113 4.25 0.11 8.69
C GLY A 113 5.56 0.24 7.92
N LEU A 114 5.74 -0.63 6.93
CA LEU A 114 6.87 -0.62 6.01
C LEU A 114 6.37 -0.86 4.59
N VAL A 115 6.82 -0.01 3.66
CA VAL A 115 6.66 -0.22 2.21
C VAL A 115 8.05 -0.17 1.59
N GLN A 116 8.43 -1.22 0.84
CA GLN A 116 9.69 -1.22 0.10
C GLN A 116 9.44 -1.32 -1.39
N ASN A 117 9.94 -0.34 -2.15
CA ASN A 117 10.02 -0.43 -3.60
C ASN A 117 10.99 -1.56 -3.98
N LEU A 118 10.49 -2.62 -4.59
CA LEU A 118 11.27 -3.82 -4.90
C LEU A 118 12.29 -3.58 -6.03
N VAL A 119 12.06 -2.57 -6.87
CA VAL A 119 12.96 -2.19 -7.95
C VAL A 119 14.15 -1.41 -7.40
N THR A 120 13.91 -0.28 -6.74
CA THR A 120 14.98 0.61 -6.25
C THR A 120 15.57 0.12 -4.93
N GLY A 121 14.76 -0.48 -4.06
CA GLY A 121 15.09 -0.83 -2.68
C GLY A 121 14.82 0.29 -1.70
N ASP A 122 14.26 1.41 -2.15
CA ASP A 122 13.83 2.48 -1.27
C ASP A 122 12.79 1.96 -0.29
N THR A 123 13.01 2.26 0.99
CA THR A 123 12.23 1.70 2.08
C THR A 123 11.62 2.81 2.92
N TYR A 124 10.30 2.92 2.84
CA TYR A 124 9.49 3.78 3.68
C TYR A 124 9.12 3.04 4.96
N TYR A 125 9.21 3.72 6.08
CA TYR A 125 8.92 3.13 7.38
C TYR A 125 8.34 4.15 8.34
N ALA A 126 7.34 3.73 9.12
CA ALA A 126 6.82 4.50 10.24
C ALA A 126 6.49 3.61 11.44
N GLU A 127 6.62 4.17 12.64
CA GLU A 127 5.97 3.70 13.86
C GLU A 127 5.08 4.81 14.39
N LYS A 128 3.96 4.42 14.95
CA LYS A 128 2.96 5.34 15.53
C LYS A 128 3.63 6.32 16.50
N GLU A 129 3.38 7.61 16.29
CA GLU A 129 3.92 8.73 17.09
C GLU A 129 5.45 8.92 16.99
N LYS A 130 6.12 8.30 16.03
CA LYS A 130 7.57 8.44 15.85
C LYS A 130 7.99 9.11 14.53
N GLY A 131 7.00 9.41 13.68
CA GLY A 131 7.21 9.98 12.36
C GLY A 131 7.60 8.96 11.30
N ALA A 132 7.59 9.40 10.05
CA ALA A 132 7.91 8.59 8.89
C ALA A 132 9.32 8.83 8.38
N THR A 133 9.90 7.79 7.74
CA THR A 133 11.24 7.84 7.16
C THR A 133 11.28 7.18 5.78
N LEU A 134 12.15 7.68 4.91
CA LEU A 134 12.61 7.02 3.69
C LEU A 134 14.11 6.73 3.85
N ASN A 135 14.50 5.46 3.75
CA ASN A 135 15.89 5.03 3.93
C ASN A 135 16.53 5.58 5.23
N ALA A 136 15.74 5.58 6.32
CA ALA A 136 16.08 6.12 7.64
C ALA A 136 16.17 7.66 7.73
N GLU A 137 15.99 8.41 6.66
CA GLU A 137 15.88 9.87 6.69
C GLU A 137 14.42 10.29 6.89
N ARG A 138 14.17 11.30 7.71
CA ARG A 138 12.82 11.81 7.97
C ARG A 138 12.18 12.36 6.72
N ILE A 139 10.91 12.02 6.51
CA ILE A 139 10.08 12.58 5.44
C ILE A 139 8.87 13.29 6.03
N GLN A 140 8.30 14.20 5.25
CA GLN A 140 7.06 14.90 5.55
C GLN A 140 6.36 15.30 4.25
N THR A 141 5.04 15.46 4.33
CA THR A 141 4.25 16.04 3.26
C THR A 141 4.69 17.48 2.98
N ARG A 142 4.32 18.01 1.84
CA ARG A 142 4.64 19.40 1.47
C ARG A 142 3.40 20.30 1.55
N PRO A 143 3.57 21.62 1.78
CA PRO A 143 2.51 22.60 1.60
C PRO A 143 1.97 22.57 0.17
N PHE A 144 0.66 22.72 0.02
CA PHE A 144 -0.01 22.70 -1.26
C PHE A 144 0.25 23.99 -2.05
N ASP A 145 0.69 23.84 -3.31
CA ASP A 145 0.81 24.94 -4.27
C ASP A 145 -0.08 24.61 -5.50
N PRO A 146 -1.22 25.30 -5.67
CA PRO A 146 -2.14 25.02 -6.78
C PRO A 146 -1.52 25.20 -8.16
N TYR A 147 -0.45 26.01 -8.29
CA TYR A 147 0.24 26.26 -9.55
C TYR A 147 1.28 25.19 -9.92
N LYS A 148 1.62 24.30 -8.98
CA LYS A 148 2.61 23.22 -9.15
C LYS A 148 2.07 21.86 -8.76
N SER A 149 0.76 21.76 -8.54
CA SER A 149 0.12 20.54 -8.01
C SER A 149 0.31 19.31 -8.90
N ILE A 150 0.51 18.18 -8.25
CA ILE A 150 0.60 16.86 -8.87
C ILE A 150 -0.37 15.95 -8.13
N PHE A 151 -1.38 15.44 -8.83
CA PHE A 151 -2.37 14.54 -8.27
C PHE A 151 -2.16 13.12 -8.79
N LEU A 152 -2.25 12.16 -7.89
CA LEU A 152 -2.37 10.74 -8.22
C LEU A 152 -3.85 10.37 -8.32
N VAL A 153 -4.18 9.55 -9.30
CA VAL A 153 -5.57 9.14 -9.54
C VAL A 153 -5.62 7.67 -9.95
N TYR A 154 -6.61 6.95 -9.46
CA TYR A 154 -6.92 5.63 -9.98
C TYR A 154 -7.54 5.76 -11.39
N LEU A 155 -6.92 5.15 -12.39
CA LEU A 155 -7.43 5.11 -13.77
C LEU A 155 -7.45 3.67 -14.27
N GLY A 156 -8.57 3.27 -14.82
CA GLY A 156 -8.76 1.94 -15.36
C GLY A 156 -10.23 1.68 -15.76
N LYS A 157 -10.53 0.46 -16.14
CA LYS A 157 -11.86 0.05 -16.61
C LYS A 157 -12.99 0.37 -15.61
N TYR A 158 -12.69 0.30 -14.33
CA TYR A 158 -13.67 0.44 -13.24
C TYR A 158 -13.57 1.80 -12.52
N SER A 159 -12.77 2.72 -13.04
CA SER A 159 -12.64 4.06 -12.46
C SER A 159 -13.90 4.88 -12.72
N SER A 160 -14.37 5.59 -11.68
CA SER A 160 -15.44 6.57 -11.81
C SER A 160 -15.03 7.74 -12.69
N VAL A 161 -15.99 8.37 -13.34
CA VAL A 161 -15.78 9.63 -14.06
C VAL A 161 -15.21 10.73 -13.17
N ASP A 162 -15.45 10.65 -11.87
CA ASP A 162 -14.93 11.64 -10.90
C ASP A 162 -13.40 11.59 -10.78
N ASN A 163 -12.75 10.45 -11.06
CA ASN A 163 -11.30 10.39 -11.14
C ASN A 163 -10.75 11.32 -12.26
N PHE A 164 -11.42 11.39 -13.40
CA PHE A 164 -11.03 12.32 -14.47
C PHE A 164 -11.31 13.78 -14.11
N ARG A 165 -12.42 14.04 -13.41
CA ARG A 165 -12.72 15.39 -12.90
C ARG A 165 -11.65 15.82 -11.91
N PHE A 166 -11.30 14.94 -10.95
CA PHE A 166 -10.24 15.19 -9.98
C PHE A 166 -8.89 15.44 -10.66
N ALA A 167 -8.52 14.60 -11.63
CA ALA A 167 -7.27 14.76 -12.38
C ALA A 167 -7.12 16.14 -13.04
N LYS A 168 -8.23 16.74 -13.48
CA LYS A 168 -8.24 18.08 -14.11
C LYS A 168 -8.06 19.24 -13.13
N LEU A 169 -8.23 19.02 -11.85
CA LEU A 169 -8.01 20.05 -10.82
C LEU A 169 -6.50 20.26 -10.56
N GLY A 170 -5.68 19.25 -10.77
CA GLY A 170 -4.24 19.36 -10.65
C GLY A 170 -3.57 19.88 -11.92
N VAL A 171 -2.43 20.56 -11.75
CA VAL A 171 -1.58 20.97 -12.89
C VAL A 171 -1.05 19.76 -13.65
N ARG A 172 -0.80 18.66 -12.93
CA ARG A 172 -0.37 17.37 -13.47
C ARG A 172 -1.11 16.25 -12.76
N ALA A 173 -1.42 15.18 -13.49
CA ALA A 173 -1.96 13.94 -12.92
C ALA A 173 -1.14 12.73 -13.35
N ARG A 174 -1.12 11.71 -12.49
CA ARG A 174 -0.48 10.42 -12.74
C ARG A 174 -1.37 9.29 -12.23
N ALA A 175 -1.21 8.11 -12.84
CA ALA A 175 -1.73 6.84 -12.36
C ALA A 175 -0.58 5.82 -12.50
N LEU A 176 -0.05 5.34 -11.39
CA LEU A 176 1.18 4.55 -11.37
C LEU A 176 0.90 3.06 -11.09
N GLY A 177 -0.26 2.73 -10.50
CA GLY A 177 -0.73 1.36 -10.35
C GLY A 177 -0.06 0.55 -9.25
N CYS A 178 0.34 1.20 -8.17
CA CYS A 178 0.84 0.60 -6.93
C CYS A 178 0.43 1.52 -5.78
N ALA A 179 -0.66 1.17 -5.10
CA ALA A 179 -1.32 2.07 -4.16
C ALA A 179 -0.45 2.44 -2.97
N SER A 180 0.28 1.48 -2.43
CA SER A 180 1.17 1.72 -1.29
C SER A 180 2.31 2.67 -1.62
N LEU A 181 2.95 2.55 -2.80
CA LEU A 181 3.99 3.49 -3.25
C LEU A 181 3.42 4.84 -3.63
N GLU A 182 2.25 4.90 -4.27
CA GLU A 182 1.57 6.15 -4.58
C GLU A 182 1.30 6.95 -3.30
N MET A 183 0.84 6.29 -2.23
CA MET A 183 0.66 6.88 -0.91
C MET A 183 2.00 7.31 -0.29
N CYS A 184 3.06 6.53 -0.46
CA CYS A 184 4.40 6.88 0.01
C CYS A 184 4.98 8.11 -0.71
N LEU A 185 4.74 8.29 -2.00
CA LEU A 185 5.12 9.51 -2.73
C LEU A 185 4.41 10.75 -2.17
N LEU A 186 3.17 10.60 -1.71
CA LEU A 186 2.43 11.65 -1.03
C LEU A 186 3.06 11.97 0.33
N ALA A 187 3.39 10.95 1.12
CA ALA A 187 4.06 11.10 2.40
C ALA A 187 5.45 11.77 2.30
N GLU A 188 6.16 11.54 1.19
CA GLU A 188 7.46 12.16 0.88
C GLU A 188 7.34 13.61 0.35
N GLY A 189 6.11 14.11 0.12
CA GLY A 189 5.87 15.44 -0.45
C GLY A 189 6.19 15.56 -1.95
N LYS A 190 6.25 14.47 -2.70
CA LYS A 190 6.47 14.49 -4.16
C LYS A 190 5.20 14.81 -4.93
N VAL A 191 4.05 14.49 -4.36
CA VAL A 191 2.71 14.75 -4.90
C VAL A 191 1.84 15.36 -3.81
N ASP A 192 0.66 15.86 -4.16
CA ASP A 192 -0.17 16.65 -3.24
C ASP A 192 -1.42 15.90 -2.79
N ALA A 193 -1.94 15.00 -3.62
CA ALA A 193 -3.10 14.18 -3.32
C ALA A 193 -3.10 12.86 -4.08
N TYR A 194 -3.82 11.88 -3.54
CA TYR A 194 -4.15 10.63 -4.20
C TYR A 194 -5.65 10.35 -4.05
N TYR A 195 -6.34 10.26 -5.18
CA TYR A 195 -7.77 10.02 -5.24
C TYR A 195 -8.08 8.69 -5.89
N MET A 196 -8.86 7.88 -5.20
CA MET A 196 -9.35 6.61 -5.68
C MET A 196 -10.88 6.56 -5.56
N ASN A 197 -11.56 6.43 -6.69
CA ASN A 197 -12.99 6.20 -6.77
C ASN A 197 -13.25 5.11 -7.82
N CYS A 198 -13.54 3.90 -7.35
CA CYS A 198 -13.90 2.75 -8.16
C CYS A 198 -15.41 2.56 -8.12
N GLU A 199 -16.06 2.41 -9.28
CA GLU A 199 -17.51 2.22 -9.39
C GLU A 199 -17.96 0.81 -8.98
N VAL A 200 -17.03 -0.15 -8.99
CA VAL A 200 -17.28 -1.54 -8.61
C VAL A 200 -16.69 -1.80 -7.23
N TYR A 201 -17.53 -2.03 -6.24
CA TYR A 201 -17.12 -2.20 -4.84
C TYR A 201 -15.99 -3.22 -4.68
N GLU A 202 -16.11 -4.37 -5.31
CA GLU A 202 -15.15 -5.48 -5.24
C GLU A 202 -13.77 -5.14 -5.84
N ARG A 203 -13.68 -4.03 -6.57
CA ARG A 203 -12.47 -3.52 -7.22
C ARG A 203 -11.91 -2.27 -6.52
N SER A 204 -12.58 -1.82 -5.47
CA SER A 204 -12.06 -0.74 -4.61
C SER A 204 -10.90 -1.24 -3.75
N ILE A 205 -10.20 -0.31 -3.08
CA ILE A 205 -8.99 -0.62 -2.31
C ILE A 205 -9.27 -1.61 -1.16
N ARG A 206 -8.34 -2.50 -0.89
CA ARG A 206 -8.33 -3.41 0.26
C ARG A 206 -7.45 -2.85 1.38
N VAL A 207 -7.67 -3.34 2.59
CA VAL A 207 -6.87 -2.93 3.74
C VAL A 207 -5.40 -3.34 3.59
N VAL A 208 -5.11 -4.48 2.97
CA VAL A 208 -3.74 -4.98 2.76
C VAL A 208 -2.93 -4.06 1.86
N ASP A 209 -3.56 -3.46 0.84
CA ASP A 209 -2.92 -2.55 -0.12
C ASP A 209 -2.39 -1.27 0.55
N ILE A 210 -3.04 -0.81 1.65
CA ILE A 210 -2.77 0.52 2.20
C ILE A 210 -2.45 0.54 3.70
N ALA A 211 -2.54 -0.57 4.44
CA ALA A 211 -2.38 -0.55 5.89
C ALA A 211 -1.03 0.08 6.34
N ALA A 212 0.06 -0.27 5.68
CA ALA A 212 1.37 0.30 5.99
C ALA A 212 1.48 1.77 5.56
N SER A 213 1.07 2.07 4.34
CA SER A 213 1.23 3.39 3.73
C SER A 213 0.32 4.46 4.35
N VAL A 214 -0.84 4.08 4.89
CA VAL A 214 -1.71 4.98 5.67
C VAL A 214 -1.00 5.45 6.95
N LEU A 215 -0.36 4.56 7.69
CA LEU A 215 0.43 4.98 8.85
C LEU A 215 1.60 5.87 8.43
N ILE A 216 2.34 5.50 7.36
CA ILE A 216 3.45 6.29 6.84
C ILE A 216 2.99 7.70 6.45
N LEU A 217 1.85 7.82 5.77
CA LEU A 217 1.28 9.12 5.41
C LEU A 217 0.92 9.96 6.64
N LYS A 218 0.22 9.39 7.61
CA LYS A 218 -0.17 10.09 8.84
C LYS A 218 1.04 10.55 9.65
N GLU A 219 2.04 9.70 9.78
CA GLU A 219 3.28 10.03 10.50
C GLU A 219 4.16 11.05 9.73
N ALA A 220 3.91 11.26 8.44
CA ALA A 220 4.50 12.32 7.63
C ALA A 220 3.70 13.63 7.65
N GLY A 221 2.53 13.67 8.32
CA GLY A 221 1.68 14.85 8.45
C GLY A 221 0.54 14.97 7.44
N GLY A 222 0.28 13.92 6.64
CA GLY A 222 -0.87 13.86 5.73
C GLY A 222 -2.08 13.19 6.35
N GLU A 223 -3.19 13.18 5.62
CA GLU A 223 -4.46 12.63 6.03
C GLU A 223 -5.10 11.78 4.93
N ILE A 224 -6.02 10.90 5.34
CA ILE A 224 -6.83 10.09 4.44
C ILE A 224 -8.27 10.05 4.93
N VAL A 225 -9.21 10.29 4.00
CA VAL A 225 -10.65 10.28 4.26
C VAL A 225 -11.39 9.40 3.25
N ASP A 226 -12.57 8.91 3.63
CA ASP A 226 -13.50 8.32 2.67
C ASP A 226 -14.14 9.42 1.79
N LEU A 227 -14.89 9.03 0.76
CA LEU A 227 -15.53 10.00 -0.14
C LEU A 227 -16.70 10.78 0.49
N SER A 228 -16.97 10.54 1.79
CA SER A 228 -17.91 11.32 2.60
C SER A 228 -17.20 12.24 3.61
N ASP A 229 -15.89 12.49 3.39
CA ASP A 229 -15.02 13.31 4.26
C ASP A 229 -14.91 12.81 5.71
N ARG A 230 -15.06 11.52 5.94
CA ARG A 230 -14.83 10.91 7.25
C ARG A 230 -13.46 10.27 7.29
N PRO A 231 -12.72 10.33 8.42
CA PRO A 231 -11.45 9.62 8.55
C PRO A 231 -11.58 8.16 8.13
N LEU A 232 -10.76 7.74 7.18
CA LEU A 232 -10.80 6.36 6.70
C LEU A 232 -10.33 5.40 7.78
N ASP A 233 -11.15 4.41 8.07
CA ASP A 233 -10.82 3.28 8.95
C ASP A 233 -11.40 2.00 8.37
N MET A 234 -10.55 1.06 8.03
CA MET A 234 -10.92 -0.25 7.48
C MET A 234 -10.46 -1.33 8.44
N LYS A 235 -11.31 -2.31 8.70
CA LYS A 235 -10.96 -3.48 9.51
C LYS A 235 -9.95 -4.35 8.77
N PHE A 236 -9.21 -5.14 9.51
CA PHE A 236 -8.33 -6.17 8.96
C PHE A 236 -9.16 -7.34 8.43
N ASP A 237 -9.85 -7.08 7.35
CA ASP A 237 -10.75 -8.01 6.66
C ASP A 237 -10.58 -7.84 5.14
N LEU A 238 -10.27 -8.94 4.43
CA LEU A 238 -10.06 -8.92 2.98
C LEU A 238 -11.32 -8.62 2.17
N GLN A 239 -12.49 -8.70 2.78
CA GLN A 239 -13.75 -8.40 2.09
C GLN A 239 -14.13 -6.93 2.20
N GLU A 240 -13.54 -6.19 3.14
CA GLU A 240 -13.80 -4.77 3.28
C GLU A 240 -13.10 -3.99 2.15
N ARG A 241 -13.85 -3.09 1.54
CA ARG A 241 -13.39 -2.24 0.44
C ARG A 241 -13.71 -0.78 0.74
N SER A 242 -12.93 0.11 0.18
CA SER A 242 -13.20 1.54 0.27
C SER A 242 -12.71 2.30 -0.96
N ASN A 243 -13.24 3.49 -1.12
CA ASN A 243 -12.71 4.55 -1.94
C ASN A 243 -12.19 5.66 -1.03
N PHE A 244 -11.26 6.49 -1.48
CA PHE A 244 -10.64 7.47 -0.61
C PHE A 244 -10.10 8.71 -1.34
N LEU A 245 -9.90 9.75 -0.56
CA LEU A 245 -9.02 10.88 -0.84
C LEU A 245 -7.92 10.93 0.23
N ALA A 246 -6.67 10.85 -0.20
CA ALA A 246 -5.51 11.11 0.64
C ALA A 246 -4.84 12.43 0.19
N TYR A 247 -4.36 13.23 1.15
CA TYR A 247 -3.76 14.54 0.87
C TYR A 247 -2.66 14.87 1.88
N GLY A 248 -1.70 15.68 1.41
CA GLY A 248 -0.58 16.13 2.23
C GLY A 248 -0.83 17.41 3.00
N ASP A 249 -1.80 18.22 2.56
CA ASP A 249 -2.18 19.51 3.13
C ASP A 249 -3.69 19.70 2.99
N GLU A 250 -4.36 20.19 4.04
CA GLU A 250 -5.81 20.42 4.03
C GLU A 250 -6.27 21.43 2.99
N GLU A 251 -5.40 22.32 2.52
CA GLU A 251 -5.73 23.25 1.44
C GLU A 251 -6.13 22.54 0.14
N VAL A 252 -5.71 21.28 -0.05
CA VAL A 252 -6.15 20.44 -1.17
C VAL A 252 -7.67 20.26 -1.16
N LYS A 253 -8.28 20.05 0.02
CA LYS A 253 -9.73 19.89 0.15
C LYS A 253 -10.51 21.06 -0.42
N LYS A 254 -10.04 22.28 -0.25
CA LYS A 254 -10.69 23.50 -0.78
C LYS A 254 -10.75 23.54 -2.30
N VAL A 255 -9.92 22.76 -2.96
CA VAL A 255 -9.86 22.68 -4.43
C VAL A 255 -10.69 21.53 -4.96
N VAL A 256 -10.84 20.45 -4.17
CA VAL A 256 -11.40 19.17 -4.65
C VAL A 256 -12.80 18.85 -4.11
N MET A 257 -13.24 19.55 -3.04
CA MET A 257 -14.57 19.49 -2.44
C MET A 257 -15.33 20.79 -2.64
#